data_d9518191686648d03be0d64583209bcf
#
_entry.id   d9518191686648d03be0d64583209bcf
#
_cell.length_a   1.000
_cell.length_b   1.000
_cell.length_c   1.000
_cell.angle_alpha   90.00
_cell.angle_beta   90.00
_cell.angle_gamma   90.00
#
_symmetry.space_group_name_H-M   'P 1'
#
loop_
_entity.id
_entity.type
_entity.pdbx_description
1 polymer ?
#
loop_
_entity_poly.entity_id
_entity_poly.type
_entity_poly.pdbx_seq_one_letter_code
_entity_poly.pdbx_strand_id
1 'polypeptide(L)'
;MTKAQPEPSTQASDAAASGSGLDPSHCFAFPLDDFQLEAIDALNQGHSVVVSAPTGSGKTLVGEYAIYRALAHGQKVFYTTPLKALSNQKLRDFREQFGDENVGLLTGDLSVNREASIVVMTTEIFRNMLYAEADEHDDPLADVEAVVLDECHYMNDSQRGTVWEESIIHCPPPIQLVALSATVANAGQLTDWIEKVHGPTTLIVSDHRPVPLQFSFCSAKGLHPLLNEAGTGLHPNCKVWRAPKGQKRKGRSNKPPQPEAPPISFVVAQMAQRDMLPAIYFIFSRRNCDKSVRDLGAQCLVSQDEQARIQARLAAYSAANPEAVRDGIHADALMRGIAAHHAGVLPAWKELIEELFQQGLIKVVFATETLAAGINMPARSTVIASLSKRTERGHRPLMGSEFLQMAGRAGRRGLDSQGYVVTVQSRFEGVREAGQLATSPADPLVSQFTPSYGMVLNLLQRHSLDKARELVQRSFGRYLAGLDLVDDEEMLSQLRLQLSQL
;
A
#
# COMPACT_ATOMS: atom_id res chain seq x y z
N MET A 1 -20.47 -25.01 -6.06
CA MET A 1 -20.79 -25.35 -4.68
C MET A 1 -21.12 -24.05 -3.97
N THR A 2 -22.38 -23.83 -3.72
CA THR A 2 -22.98 -22.64 -3.13
C THR A 2 -22.54 -22.57 -1.65
N LYS A 3 -21.77 -21.55 -1.29
CA LYS A 3 -21.46 -21.27 0.13
C LYS A 3 -22.73 -20.73 0.79
N ALA A 4 -23.21 -21.44 1.80
CA ALA A 4 -24.26 -20.97 2.67
C ALA A 4 -23.76 -19.74 3.45
N GLN A 5 -24.46 -18.64 3.37
CA GLN A 5 -24.32 -17.47 4.23
C GLN A 5 -24.85 -17.83 5.64
N PRO A 6 -24.16 -17.49 6.73
CA PRO A 6 -24.78 -17.50 8.03
C PRO A 6 -25.71 -16.29 8.13
N GLU A 7 -26.96 -16.53 8.49
CA GLU A 7 -27.93 -15.49 8.86
C GLU A 7 -27.41 -14.70 10.08
N PRO A 8 -27.60 -13.38 10.16
CA PRO A 8 -27.24 -12.62 11.34
C PRO A 8 -28.11 -13.06 12.51
N SER A 9 -27.49 -13.74 13.47
CA SER A 9 -28.18 -14.17 14.69
C SER A 9 -28.54 -12.95 15.53
N THR A 10 -29.82 -12.79 15.83
CA THR A 10 -30.46 -11.81 16.71
C THR A 10 -30.09 -12.00 18.20
N GLN A 11 -28.85 -12.34 18.53
CA GLN A 11 -28.39 -12.54 19.93
C GLN A 11 -27.37 -11.47 20.38
N ALA A 12 -27.24 -10.34 19.65
CA ALA A 12 -26.33 -9.26 20.05
C ALA A 12 -26.84 -8.32 21.15
N SER A 13 -28.03 -8.56 21.73
CA SER A 13 -28.65 -7.59 22.67
C SER A 13 -28.31 -7.78 24.17
N ASP A 14 -27.59 -8.83 24.57
CA ASP A 14 -27.32 -9.09 25.99
C ASP A 14 -25.87 -8.86 26.46
N ALA A 15 -24.97 -8.39 25.59
CA ALA A 15 -23.54 -8.16 25.92
C ALA A 15 -23.19 -6.72 26.37
N ALA A 16 -24.18 -5.85 26.54
CA ALA A 16 -23.97 -4.41 26.80
C ALA A 16 -23.74 -4.04 28.28
N ALA A 17 -23.26 -4.93 29.13
CA ALA A 17 -23.06 -4.64 30.56
C ALA A 17 -21.82 -5.32 31.18
N SER A 18 -20.67 -5.24 30.55
CA SER A 18 -19.35 -5.37 31.22
C SER A 18 -18.27 -5.07 30.20
N GLY A 19 -17.20 -4.37 30.55
CA GLY A 19 -16.08 -3.98 29.67
C GLY A 19 -15.26 -5.14 29.09
N SER A 20 -15.92 -6.14 28.53
CA SER A 20 -15.33 -7.26 27.79
C SER A 20 -15.43 -6.95 26.30
N GLY A 21 -14.28 -6.81 25.62
CA GLY A 21 -14.23 -6.64 24.18
C GLY A 21 -14.99 -7.73 23.42
N LEU A 22 -15.36 -7.43 22.19
CA LEU A 22 -16.02 -8.39 21.31
C LEU A 22 -15.08 -9.58 21.03
N ASP A 23 -15.56 -10.82 21.21
CA ASP A 23 -14.78 -12.02 20.91
C ASP A 23 -14.50 -12.10 19.40
N PRO A 24 -13.23 -12.11 18.98
CA PRO A 24 -12.86 -12.19 17.55
C PRO A 24 -13.45 -13.40 16.83
N SER A 25 -13.73 -14.50 17.53
CA SER A 25 -14.33 -15.71 16.94
C SER A 25 -15.74 -15.49 16.40
N HIS A 26 -16.44 -14.47 16.90
CA HIS A 26 -17.74 -14.06 16.38
C HIS A 26 -17.63 -13.21 15.10
N CYS A 27 -16.49 -12.59 14.87
CA CYS A 27 -16.25 -11.71 13.72
C CYS A 27 -15.64 -12.46 12.53
N PHE A 28 -14.79 -13.46 12.81
CA PHE A 28 -13.98 -14.11 11.78
C PHE A 28 -14.09 -15.63 11.86
N ALA A 29 -14.44 -16.27 10.72
CA ALA A 29 -14.62 -17.73 10.61
C ALA A 29 -13.30 -18.51 10.42
N PHE A 30 -12.15 -17.88 10.59
CA PHE A 30 -10.81 -18.46 10.38
C PHE A 30 -9.86 -18.05 11.52
N PRO A 31 -8.80 -18.84 11.78
CA PRO A 31 -7.84 -18.49 12.82
C PRO A 31 -7.09 -17.21 12.47
N LEU A 32 -6.89 -16.35 13.48
CA LEU A 32 -6.16 -15.12 13.39
C LEU A 32 -4.66 -15.36 13.63
N ASP A 33 -3.82 -14.53 13.03
CA ASP A 33 -2.39 -14.51 13.29
C ASP A 33 -2.13 -13.81 14.66
N ASP A 34 -1.04 -14.16 15.35
CA ASP A 34 -0.72 -13.66 16.70
C ASP A 34 -0.73 -12.12 16.77
N PHE A 35 -0.14 -11.42 15.79
CA PHE A 35 -0.12 -9.96 15.77
C PHE A 35 -1.52 -9.34 15.63
N GLN A 36 -2.47 -10.06 14.99
CA GLN A 36 -3.86 -9.61 14.87
C GLN A 36 -4.57 -9.72 16.21
N LEU A 37 -4.32 -10.81 16.95
CA LEU A 37 -4.85 -11.01 18.30
C LEU A 37 -4.29 -9.96 19.27
N GLU A 38 -2.98 -9.70 19.24
CA GLU A 38 -2.33 -8.65 20.05
C GLU A 38 -2.93 -7.26 19.79
N ALA A 39 -3.18 -6.92 18.51
CA ALA A 39 -3.80 -5.65 18.14
C ALA A 39 -5.26 -5.55 18.63
N ILE A 40 -6.02 -6.64 18.54
CA ILE A 40 -7.40 -6.74 19.03
C ILE A 40 -7.43 -6.57 20.54
N ASP A 41 -6.54 -7.22 21.28
CA ASP A 41 -6.45 -7.12 22.72
C ASP A 41 -6.13 -5.68 23.16
N ALA A 42 -5.21 -5.00 22.49
CA ALA A 42 -4.89 -3.61 22.76
C ALA A 42 -6.09 -2.68 22.51
N LEU A 43 -6.81 -2.87 21.40
CA LEU A 43 -8.04 -2.13 21.12
C LEU A 43 -9.11 -2.34 22.19
N ASN A 44 -9.28 -3.57 22.68
CA ASN A 44 -10.23 -3.90 23.76
C ASN A 44 -9.84 -3.29 25.12
N GLN A 45 -8.56 -3.03 25.33
CA GLN A 45 -8.06 -2.30 26.51
C GLN A 45 -8.22 -0.77 26.40
N GLY A 46 -8.75 -0.27 25.30
CA GLY A 46 -8.93 1.16 25.04
C GLY A 46 -7.72 1.87 24.47
N HIS A 47 -6.67 1.13 24.07
CA HIS A 47 -5.48 1.72 23.45
C HIS A 47 -5.68 1.96 21.95
N SER A 48 -5.11 3.02 21.43
CA SER A 48 -4.81 3.14 19.99
C SER A 48 -3.74 2.12 19.59
N VAL A 49 -3.67 1.75 18.31
CA VAL A 49 -2.67 0.79 17.83
C VAL A 49 -1.93 1.29 16.61
N VAL A 50 -0.63 1.01 16.57
CA VAL A 50 0.22 1.13 15.37
C VAL A 50 0.59 -0.27 14.92
N VAL A 51 0.06 -0.71 13.78
CA VAL A 51 0.36 -2.03 13.21
C VAL A 51 1.36 -1.87 12.07
N SER A 52 2.59 -2.32 12.30
CA SER A 52 3.68 -2.34 11.31
C SER A 52 3.91 -3.76 10.84
N ALA A 53 3.42 -4.10 9.64
CA ALA A 53 3.51 -5.45 9.09
C ALA A 53 3.62 -5.44 7.57
N PRO A 54 4.22 -6.47 6.93
CA PRO A 54 4.41 -6.53 5.49
C PRO A 54 3.09 -6.40 4.72
N THR A 55 3.16 -5.89 3.48
CA THR A 55 2.01 -5.90 2.58
C THR A 55 1.57 -7.34 2.32
N GLY A 56 0.26 -7.61 2.44
CA GLY A 56 -0.31 -8.96 2.29
C GLY A 56 -0.29 -9.81 3.56
N SER A 57 0.13 -9.27 4.72
CA SER A 57 0.06 -9.97 6.02
C SER A 57 -1.35 -10.09 6.60
N GLY A 58 -2.33 -9.29 6.11
CA GLY A 58 -3.70 -9.28 6.64
C GLY A 58 -3.95 -8.22 7.72
N LYS A 59 -3.14 -7.14 7.80
CA LYS A 59 -3.33 -6.06 8.76
C LYS A 59 -4.66 -5.30 8.65
N THR A 60 -5.32 -5.32 7.47
CA THR A 60 -6.65 -4.75 7.26
C THR A 60 -7.68 -5.31 8.24
N LEU A 61 -7.54 -6.58 8.64
CA LEU A 61 -8.42 -7.25 9.58
C LEU A 61 -8.52 -6.54 10.94
N VAL A 62 -7.44 -5.90 11.39
CA VAL A 62 -7.46 -5.10 12.62
C VAL A 62 -8.41 -3.91 12.47
N GLY A 63 -8.41 -3.25 11.30
CA GLY A 63 -9.39 -2.20 10.98
C GLY A 63 -10.81 -2.74 10.86
N GLU A 64 -11.00 -3.93 10.29
CA GLU A 64 -12.30 -4.61 10.22
C GLU A 64 -12.82 -4.98 11.62
N TYR A 65 -11.94 -5.41 12.53
CA TYR A 65 -12.31 -5.64 13.91
C TYR A 65 -12.81 -4.35 14.60
N ALA A 66 -12.14 -3.23 14.40
CA ALA A 66 -12.60 -1.94 14.92
C ALA A 66 -14.01 -1.59 14.39
N ILE A 67 -14.32 -1.94 13.12
CA ILE A 67 -15.67 -1.78 12.57
C ILE A 67 -16.68 -2.68 13.31
N TYR A 68 -16.39 -3.99 13.45
CA TYR A 68 -17.30 -4.91 14.16
C TYR A 68 -17.59 -4.44 15.57
N ARG A 69 -16.56 -3.97 16.28
CA ARG A 69 -16.69 -3.50 17.66
C ARG A 69 -17.56 -2.25 17.76
N ALA A 70 -17.33 -1.26 16.92
CA ALA A 70 -18.11 -0.03 16.93
C ALA A 70 -19.58 -0.29 16.56
N LEU A 71 -19.86 -1.16 15.59
CA LEU A 71 -21.22 -1.57 15.26
C LEU A 71 -21.90 -2.26 16.44
N ALA A 72 -21.19 -3.12 17.18
CA ALA A 72 -21.72 -3.76 18.39
C ALA A 72 -22.04 -2.75 19.51
N HIS A 73 -21.33 -1.63 19.57
CA HIS A 73 -21.57 -0.54 20.53
C HIS A 73 -22.59 0.50 20.01
N GLY A 74 -23.08 0.37 18.78
CA GLY A 74 -23.97 1.36 18.15
C GLY A 74 -23.26 2.66 17.78
N GLN A 75 -21.93 2.62 17.61
CA GLN A 75 -21.10 3.76 17.29
C GLN A 75 -20.61 3.73 15.83
N LYS A 76 -19.96 4.82 15.39
CA LYS A 76 -19.44 4.99 14.04
C LYS A 76 -17.94 4.69 13.96
N VAL A 77 -17.48 4.28 12.77
CA VAL A 77 -16.04 4.17 12.42
C VAL A 77 -15.77 4.95 11.16
N PHE A 78 -14.68 5.71 11.17
CA PHE A 78 -14.12 6.32 9.96
C PHE A 78 -12.94 5.49 9.47
N TYR A 79 -13.05 5.02 8.23
CA TYR A 79 -11.98 4.28 7.57
C TYR A 79 -11.30 5.17 6.53
N THR A 80 -10.10 5.66 6.84
CA THR A 80 -9.40 6.60 5.96
C THR A 80 -8.37 5.90 5.09
N THR A 81 -8.23 6.38 3.86
CA THR A 81 -7.28 5.85 2.87
C THR A 81 -6.52 6.97 2.16
N PRO A 82 -5.30 6.72 1.63
CA PRO A 82 -4.53 7.75 0.95
C PRO A 82 -5.05 8.12 -0.44
N LEU A 83 -5.90 7.30 -1.05
CA LEU A 83 -6.26 7.42 -2.46
C LEU A 83 -7.75 7.15 -2.68
N LYS A 84 -8.42 7.98 -3.49
CA LYS A 84 -9.84 7.78 -3.88
C LYS A 84 -10.13 6.38 -4.45
N ALA A 85 -9.21 5.83 -5.25
CA ALA A 85 -9.37 4.49 -5.81
C ALA A 85 -9.45 3.41 -4.71
N LEU A 86 -8.66 3.56 -3.66
CA LEU A 86 -8.67 2.67 -2.51
C LEU A 86 -9.95 2.86 -1.69
N SER A 87 -10.42 4.12 -1.50
CA SER A 87 -11.70 4.39 -0.84
C SER A 87 -12.87 3.72 -1.58
N ASN A 88 -12.91 3.82 -2.91
CA ASN A 88 -13.95 3.18 -3.71
C ASN A 88 -13.91 1.64 -3.63
N GLN A 89 -12.70 1.06 -3.57
CA GLN A 89 -12.57 -0.38 -3.37
C GLN A 89 -13.05 -0.80 -1.98
N LYS A 90 -12.64 -0.09 -0.92
CA LYS A 90 -13.07 -0.37 0.45
C LYS A 90 -14.58 -0.21 0.61
N LEU A 91 -15.19 0.77 -0.07
CA LEU A 91 -16.66 0.89 -0.10
C LEU A 91 -17.32 -0.38 -0.63
N ARG A 92 -16.83 -0.96 -1.72
CA ARG A 92 -17.39 -2.21 -2.29
C ARG A 92 -17.18 -3.38 -1.35
N ASP A 93 -15.93 -3.57 -0.88
CA ASP A 93 -15.56 -4.67 0.01
C ASP A 93 -16.40 -4.63 1.29
N PHE A 94 -16.57 -3.45 1.90
CA PHE A 94 -17.34 -3.29 3.13
C PHE A 94 -18.85 -3.38 2.93
N ARG A 95 -19.39 -2.92 1.79
CA ARG A 95 -20.80 -3.13 1.45
C ARG A 95 -21.15 -4.60 1.29
N GLU A 96 -20.27 -5.37 0.65
CA GLU A 96 -20.43 -6.82 0.54
C GLU A 96 -20.40 -7.51 1.92
N GLN A 97 -19.62 -6.99 2.85
CA GLN A 97 -19.41 -7.57 4.18
C GLN A 97 -20.41 -7.10 5.23
N PHE A 98 -20.77 -5.82 5.24
CA PHE A 98 -21.57 -5.17 6.29
C PHE A 98 -22.95 -4.66 5.83
N GLY A 99 -23.29 -4.79 4.55
CA GLY A 99 -24.52 -4.27 3.94
C GLY A 99 -24.40 -2.83 3.42
N ASP A 100 -25.16 -2.56 2.37
CA ASP A 100 -25.11 -1.26 1.65
C ASP A 100 -25.55 -0.08 2.51
N GLU A 101 -26.52 -0.31 3.40
CA GLU A 101 -27.11 0.68 4.31
C GLU A 101 -26.13 1.15 5.39
N ASN A 102 -25.18 0.30 5.80
CA ASN A 102 -24.23 0.58 6.87
C ASN A 102 -22.95 1.27 6.38
N VAL A 103 -22.73 1.38 5.06
CA VAL A 103 -21.47 1.86 4.50
C VAL A 103 -21.65 3.08 3.61
N GLY A 104 -20.97 4.16 3.99
CA GLY A 104 -20.89 5.43 3.28
C GLY A 104 -19.52 5.70 2.67
N LEU A 105 -19.46 6.70 1.79
CA LEU A 105 -18.22 7.17 1.16
C LEU A 105 -18.17 8.70 1.14
N LEU A 106 -17.04 9.25 1.57
CA LEU A 106 -16.73 10.67 1.44
C LEU A 106 -15.38 10.87 0.73
N THR A 107 -15.44 11.45 -0.45
CA THR A 107 -14.25 11.88 -1.21
C THR A 107 -14.45 13.32 -1.69
N GLY A 108 -13.42 13.95 -2.23
CA GLY A 108 -13.53 15.36 -2.67
C GLY A 108 -14.56 15.60 -3.78
N ASP A 109 -15.04 14.57 -4.46
CA ASP A 109 -15.97 14.64 -5.59
C ASP A 109 -17.23 13.79 -5.40
N LEU A 110 -17.30 12.95 -4.37
CA LEU A 110 -18.43 12.04 -4.15
C LEU A 110 -18.77 11.94 -2.67
N SER A 111 -20.05 12.05 -2.36
CA SER A 111 -20.62 11.84 -1.02
C SER A 111 -21.82 10.88 -1.14
N VAL A 112 -21.72 9.72 -0.49
CA VAL A 112 -22.76 8.67 -0.49
C VAL A 112 -22.97 8.22 0.93
N ASN A 113 -24.21 8.18 1.41
CA ASN A 113 -24.61 7.72 2.74
C ASN A 113 -23.70 8.25 3.87
N ARG A 114 -23.63 9.59 3.99
CA ARG A 114 -22.72 10.29 4.92
C ARG A 114 -22.93 9.90 6.39
N GLU A 115 -24.17 9.56 6.76
CA GLU A 115 -24.55 9.23 8.12
C GLU A 115 -24.43 7.73 8.46
N ALA A 116 -23.86 6.94 7.55
CA ALA A 116 -23.63 5.53 7.78
C ALA A 116 -22.75 5.28 9.01
N SER A 117 -22.92 4.12 9.64
CA SER A 117 -22.08 3.69 10.77
C SER A 117 -20.62 3.47 10.37
N ILE A 118 -20.35 3.11 9.10
CA ILE A 118 -19.02 2.94 8.54
C ILE A 118 -18.85 3.96 7.43
N VAL A 119 -17.99 4.96 7.61
CA VAL A 119 -17.73 5.96 6.56
C VAL A 119 -16.31 5.81 6.05
N VAL A 120 -16.19 5.35 4.80
CA VAL A 120 -14.93 5.31 4.09
C VAL A 120 -14.62 6.70 3.53
N MET A 121 -13.41 7.19 3.71
CA MET A 121 -13.04 8.52 3.22
C MET A 121 -11.56 8.63 2.88
N THR A 122 -11.15 9.66 2.15
CA THR A 122 -9.73 9.98 2.05
C THR A 122 -9.25 10.70 3.30
N THR A 123 -7.98 10.51 3.65
CA THR A 123 -7.38 11.10 4.87
C THR A 123 -7.49 12.62 4.87
N GLU A 124 -7.47 13.26 3.69
CA GLU A 124 -7.67 14.70 3.56
C GLU A 124 -9.08 15.15 4.00
N ILE A 125 -10.10 14.33 3.73
CA ILE A 125 -11.47 14.63 4.17
C ILE A 125 -11.56 14.54 5.69
N PHE A 126 -11.01 13.48 6.28
CA PHE A 126 -10.97 13.35 7.75
C PHE A 126 -10.26 14.54 8.40
N ARG A 127 -9.06 14.90 7.93
CA ARG A 127 -8.36 16.08 8.41
C ARG A 127 -9.21 17.35 8.29
N ASN A 128 -9.93 17.56 7.18
CA ASN A 128 -10.77 18.73 7.00
C ASN A 128 -11.94 18.74 7.99
N MET A 129 -12.51 17.58 8.35
CA MET A 129 -13.55 17.46 9.38
C MET A 129 -13.03 17.87 10.76
N LEU A 130 -11.77 17.52 11.10
CA LEU A 130 -11.13 17.92 12.35
C LEU A 130 -10.90 19.45 12.47
N TYR A 131 -10.94 20.17 11.37
CA TYR A 131 -10.82 21.63 11.34
C TYR A 131 -12.15 22.36 11.19
N ALA A 132 -13.25 21.65 10.92
CA ALA A 132 -14.55 22.25 10.91
C ALA A 132 -14.90 22.70 12.34
N GLU A 133 -15.36 23.96 12.49
CA GLU A 133 -15.95 24.39 13.75
C GLU A 133 -17.20 23.52 13.96
N ALA A 134 -17.20 22.71 15.02
CA ALA A 134 -18.38 21.97 15.40
C ALA A 134 -19.42 22.97 15.90
N ASP A 135 -20.54 23.08 15.22
CA ASP A 135 -21.74 23.70 15.79
C ASP A 135 -22.15 22.81 16.99
N GLU A 136 -22.56 23.40 18.11
CA GLU A 136 -22.93 22.68 19.33
C GLU A 136 -24.01 21.58 19.11
N HIS A 137 -24.63 21.51 17.93
CA HIS A 137 -25.71 20.60 17.58
C HIS A 137 -25.36 19.64 16.42
N ASP A 138 -24.20 19.72 15.80
CA ASP A 138 -23.83 18.90 14.65
C ASP A 138 -22.31 18.58 14.67
N ASP A 139 -21.84 17.88 15.69
CA ASP A 139 -20.46 17.38 15.76
C ASP A 139 -20.36 16.05 14.98
N PRO A 140 -19.71 16.03 13.80
CA PRO A 140 -19.58 14.82 13.00
C PRO A 140 -18.75 13.72 13.67
N LEU A 141 -18.08 14.03 14.79
CA LEU A 141 -17.22 13.11 15.54
C LEU A 141 -17.88 12.58 16.83
N ALA A 142 -19.06 13.07 17.21
CA ALA A 142 -19.68 12.76 18.51
C ALA A 142 -19.86 11.26 18.79
N ASP A 143 -20.21 10.48 17.76
CA ASP A 143 -20.49 9.04 17.88
C ASP A 143 -19.37 8.17 17.27
N VAL A 144 -18.19 8.73 17.04
CA VAL A 144 -17.08 7.99 16.42
C VAL A 144 -16.24 7.29 17.48
N GLU A 145 -16.22 5.96 17.44
CA GLU A 145 -15.41 5.13 18.35
C GLU A 145 -13.96 5.03 17.91
N ALA A 146 -13.74 4.83 16.61
CA ALA A 146 -12.40 4.63 16.07
C ALA A 146 -12.21 5.25 14.69
N VAL A 147 -10.96 5.63 14.40
CA VAL A 147 -10.52 6.05 13.08
C VAL A 147 -9.40 5.14 12.61
N VAL A 148 -9.63 4.48 11.48
CA VAL A 148 -8.60 3.68 10.82
C VAL A 148 -7.82 4.56 9.86
N LEU A 149 -6.51 4.69 10.10
CA LEU A 149 -5.55 5.36 9.21
C LEU A 149 -4.85 4.29 8.37
N ASP A 150 -5.47 3.89 7.27
CA ASP A 150 -4.89 2.86 6.40
C ASP A 150 -3.73 3.42 5.57
N GLU A 151 -2.72 2.56 5.34
CA GLU A 151 -1.48 2.90 4.64
C GLU A 151 -0.76 4.10 5.28
N CYS A 152 -0.63 4.12 6.61
CA CYS A 152 -0.05 5.24 7.39
C CYS A 152 1.38 5.61 6.94
N HIS A 153 2.11 4.71 6.29
CA HIS A 153 3.43 5.00 5.72
C HIS A 153 3.42 6.08 4.60
N TYR A 154 2.25 6.47 4.11
CA TYR A 154 2.09 7.66 3.26
C TYR A 154 2.44 8.98 3.96
N MET A 155 2.70 8.98 5.26
CA MET A 155 3.37 10.11 5.95
C MET A 155 4.69 10.50 5.26
N ASN A 156 5.34 9.58 4.54
CA ASN A 156 6.54 9.88 3.73
C ASN A 156 6.25 10.58 2.40
N ASP A 157 4.99 10.73 1.98
CA ASP A 157 4.65 11.44 0.74
C ASP A 157 4.94 12.93 0.88
N SER A 158 5.85 13.46 0.04
CA SER A 158 6.35 14.84 0.11
C SER A 158 5.28 15.92 -0.13
N GLN A 159 4.14 15.56 -0.70
CA GLN A 159 3.05 16.50 -0.99
C GLN A 159 1.90 16.38 0.01
N ARG A 160 1.67 15.19 0.57
CA ARG A 160 0.49 14.89 1.37
C ARG A 160 0.79 14.35 2.76
N GLY A 161 2.05 14.02 3.08
CA GLY A 161 2.43 13.42 4.36
C GLY A 161 1.97 14.19 5.59
N THR A 162 1.94 15.53 5.51
CA THR A 162 1.44 16.40 6.60
C THR A 162 0.00 16.12 7.01
N VAL A 163 -0.83 15.59 6.09
CA VAL A 163 -2.24 15.29 6.35
C VAL A 163 -2.40 14.25 7.45
N TRP A 164 -1.53 13.23 7.48
CA TRP A 164 -1.54 12.20 8.54
C TRP A 164 -1.14 12.76 9.88
N GLU A 165 -0.07 13.58 9.92
CA GLU A 165 0.37 14.23 11.15
C GLU A 165 -0.73 15.14 11.72
N GLU A 166 -1.33 15.98 10.88
CA GLU A 166 -2.45 16.85 11.27
C GLU A 166 -3.65 16.03 11.76
N SER A 167 -3.98 14.94 11.08
CA SER A 167 -5.09 14.05 11.48
C SER A 167 -4.86 13.43 12.85
N ILE A 168 -3.66 12.97 13.15
CA ILE A 168 -3.30 12.38 14.45
C ILE A 168 -3.30 13.44 15.55
N ILE A 169 -2.67 14.61 15.30
CA ILE A 169 -2.55 15.69 16.30
C ILE A 169 -3.92 16.25 16.71
N HIS A 170 -4.87 16.31 15.78
CA HIS A 170 -6.19 16.93 16.01
C HIS A 170 -7.29 15.92 16.34
N CYS A 171 -7.04 14.61 16.19
CA CYS A 171 -8.03 13.61 16.57
C CYS A 171 -8.35 13.71 18.07
N PRO A 172 -9.62 13.77 18.46
CA PRO A 172 -10.00 13.81 19.86
C PRO A 172 -9.52 12.58 20.64
N PRO A 173 -8.97 12.72 21.86
CA PRO A 173 -8.44 11.59 22.64
C PRO A 173 -9.39 10.42 22.89
N PRO A 174 -10.72 10.61 23.01
CA PRO A 174 -11.64 9.48 23.18
C PRO A 174 -11.76 8.57 21.95
N ILE A 175 -11.39 9.05 20.76
CA ILE A 175 -11.46 8.28 19.51
C ILE A 175 -10.18 7.45 19.37
N GLN A 176 -10.31 6.12 19.30
CA GLN A 176 -9.13 5.27 19.10
C GLN A 176 -8.57 5.37 17.69
N LEU A 177 -7.24 5.48 17.56
CA LEU A 177 -6.54 5.45 16.28
C LEU A 177 -6.06 4.03 15.96
N VAL A 178 -6.40 3.56 14.76
CA VAL A 178 -5.93 2.28 14.20
C VAL A 178 -5.02 2.59 13.02
N ALA A 179 -3.74 2.82 13.28
CA ALA A 179 -2.75 3.15 12.25
C ALA A 179 -2.17 1.88 11.62
N LEU A 180 -2.58 1.58 10.38
CA LEU A 180 -2.12 0.43 9.62
C LEU A 180 -1.00 0.84 8.66
N SER A 181 0.18 0.25 8.80
CA SER A 181 1.36 0.60 8.02
C SER A 181 2.01 -0.62 7.39
N ALA A 182 2.63 -0.47 6.22
CA ALA A 182 3.68 -1.38 5.80
C ALA A 182 4.83 -1.35 6.80
N THR A 183 5.74 -2.32 6.75
CA THR A 183 6.93 -2.33 7.60
C THR A 183 7.72 -1.04 7.44
N VAL A 184 7.99 -0.35 8.54
CA VAL A 184 8.80 0.88 8.61
C VAL A 184 9.87 0.74 9.69
N ALA A 185 11.05 1.35 9.47
CA ALA A 185 12.21 1.14 10.35
C ALA A 185 12.02 1.73 11.75
N ASN A 186 11.24 2.79 11.88
CA ASN A 186 11.05 3.54 13.12
C ASN A 186 9.61 3.53 13.64
N ALA A 187 8.93 2.38 13.52
CA ALA A 187 7.57 2.22 14.01
C ALA A 187 7.43 2.54 15.52
N GLY A 188 8.45 2.22 16.34
CA GLY A 188 8.50 2.59 17.75
C GLY A 188 8.42 4.10 17.96
N GLN A 189 9.26 4.87 17.26
CA GLN A 189 9.23 6.34 17.35
C GLN A 189 7.89 6.94 16.93
N LEU A 190 7.23 6.34 15.92
CA LEU A 190 5.90 6.74 15.52
C LEU A 190 4.88 6.48 16.64
N THR A 191 4.96 5.31 17.28
CA THR A 191 4.06 4.94 18.39
C THR A 191 4.22 5.85 19.57
N ASP A 192 5.45 6.07 20.01
CA ASP A 192 5.80 6.95 21.14
C ASP A 192 5.33 8.40 20.88
N TRP A 193 5.44 8.86 19.62
CA TRP A 193 4.93 10.17 19.24
C TRP A 193 3.41 10.23 19.31
N ILE A 194 2.69 9.21 18.78
CA ILE A 194 1.23 9.15 18.84
C ILE A 194 0.77 9.11 20.31
N GLU A 195 1.40 8.29 21.14
CA GLU A 195 1.11 8.23 22.57
C GLU A 195 1.23 9.60 23.24
N LYS A 196 2.26 10.37 22.89
CA LYS A 196 2.52 11.70 23.44
C LYS A 196 1.50 12.75 23.00
N VAL A 197 0.99 12.68 21.76
CA VAL A 197 0.12 13.72 21.19
C VAL A 197 -1.36 13.37 21.22
N HIS A 198 -1.70 12.10 21.33
CA HIS A 198 -3.09 11.63 21.26
C HIS A 198 -3.50 10.85 22.52
N GLY A 199 -2.74 9.82 22.92
CA GLY A 199 -3.05 9.01 24.12
C GLY A 199 -2.47 7.61 24.07
N PRO A 200 -2.83 6.73 25.00
CA PRO A 200 -2.25 5.38 25.10
C PRO A 200 -2.27 4.64 23.78
N THR A 201 -1.09 4.21 23.33
CA THR A 201 -0.90 3.60 22.00
C THR A 201 0.02 2.39 22.10
N THR A 202 -0.39 1.28 21.50
CA THR A 202 0.37 0.03 21.50
C THR A 202 0.99 -0.22 20.12
N LEU A 203 2.29 -0.54 20.09
CA LEU A 203 3.00 -0.96 18.89
C LEU A 203 2.83 -2.46 18.67
N ILE A 204 2.36 -2.83 17.48
CA ILE A 204 2.26 -4.22 17.03
C ILE A 204 3.16 -4.38 15.79
N VAL A 205 4.18 -5.22 15.91
CA VAL A 205 5.13 -5.47 14.82
C VAL A 205 5.05 -6.93 14.39
N SER A 206 4.96 -7.15 13.10
CA SER A 206 5.08 -8.50 12.53
C SER A 206 5.97 -8.46 11.30
N ASP A 207 6.96 -9.33 11.27
CA ASP A 207 7.79 -9.59 10.10
C ASP A 207 7.28 -10.81 9.31
N HIS A 208 6.25 -11.47 9.84
CA HIS A 208 5.69 -12.66 9.23
C HIS A 208 4.97 -12.34 7.94
N ARG A 209 5.36 -13.04 6.87
CA ARG A 209 4.70 -12.99 5.58
C ARG A 209 4.09 -14.37 5.28
N PRO A 210 2.75 -14.50 5.17
CA PRO A 210 2.08 -15.78 4.94
C PRO A 210 2.55 -16.50 3.68
N VAL A 211 2.92 -15.76 2.62
CA VAL A 211 3.46 -16.29 1.37
C VAL A 211 4.88 -15.79 1.20
N PRO A 212 5.93 -16.60 1.37
CA PRO A 212 7.31 -16.17 1.23
C PRO A 212 7.62 -15.69 -0.20
N LEU A 213 8.57 -14.75 -0.33
CA LEU A 213 8.98 -14.19 -1.62
C LEU A 213 10.29 -14.82 -2.10
N GLN A 214 10.31 -15.18 -3.38
CA GLN A 214 11.52 -15.56 -4.10
C GLN A 214 11.90 -14.45 -5.08
N PHE A 215 13.09 -13.89 -4.89
CA PHE A 215 13.62 -12.85 -5.78
C PHE A 215 14.38 -13.47 -6.94
N SER A 216 14.07 -13.02 -8.15
CA SER A 216 14.66 -13.49 -9.40
C SER A 216 15.09 -12.31 -10.26
N PHE A 217 16.09 -12.55 -11.13
CA PHE A 217 16.61 -11.57 -12.07
C PHE A 217 16.50 -12.10 -13.50
N CYS A 218 15.90 -11.31 -14.40
CA CYS A 218 15.75 -11.64 -15.81
C CYS A 218 16.69 -10.80 -16.66
N SER A 219 17.55 -11.46 -17.41
CA SER A 219 18.45 -10.88 -18.40
C SER A 219 18.20 -11.51 -19.78
N ALA A 220 18.88 -11.04 -20.81
CA ALA A 220 18.85 -11.67 -22.14
C ALA A 220 19.29 -13.16 -22.13
N LYS A 221 19.93 -13.63 -21.06
CA LYS A 221 20.36 -15.03 -20.88
C LYS A 221 19.33 -15.91 -20.18
N GLY A 222 18.23 -15.34 -19.70
CA GLY A 222 17.17 -16.05 -19.00
C GLY A 222 16.85 -15.49 -17.61
N LEU A 223 15.97 -16.20 -16.93
CA LEU A 223 15.52 -15.91 -15.57
C LEU A 223 16.30 -16.78 -14.58
N HIS A 224 16.90 -16.16 -13.57
CA HIS A 224 17.73 -16.81 -12.56
C HIS A 224 17.37 -16.32 -11.16
N PRO A 225 17.53 -17.14 -10.09
CA PRO A 225 17.45 -16.65 -8.72
C PRO A 225 18.38 -15.45 -8.52
N LEU A 226 17.90 -14.39 -7.83
CA LEU A 226 18.69 -13.18 -7.57
C LEU A 226 19.54 -13.35 -6.31
N LEU A 227 18.96 -13.89 -5.24
CA LEU A 227 19.61 -14.07 -3.95
C LEU A 227 20.06 -15.51 -3.73
N ASN A 228 21.05 -15.70 -2.86
CA ASN A 228 21.47 -16.99 -2.35
C ASN A 228 20.39 -17.61 -1.43
N GLU A 229 20.54 -18.86 -1.03
CA GLU A 229 19.59 -19.57 -0.17
C GLU A 229 19.36 -18.88 1.19
N ALA A 230 20.39 -18.23 1.72
CA ALA A 230 20.30 -17.46 2.96
C ALA A 230 19.62 -16.09 2.79
N GLY A 231 19.32 -15.64 1.57
CA GLY A 231 18.71 -14.33 1.30
C GLY A 231 19.62 -13.12 1.55
N THR A 232 20.88 -13.33 1.92
CA THR A 232 21.80 -12.27 2.38
C THR A 232 22.74 -11.72 1.31
N GLY A 233 22.80 -12.37 0.15
CA GLY A 233 23.71 -11.99 -0.92
C GLY A 233 23.26 -12.49 -2.29
N LEU A 234 23.99 -12.07 -3.32
CA LEU A 234 23.67 -12.46 -4.69
C LEU A 234 23.91 -13.96 -4.92
N HIS A 235 23.01 -14.58 -5.70
CA HIS A 235 23.15 -15.95 -6.13
C HIS A 235 24.42 -16.13 -6.99
N PRO A 236 25.22 -17.21 -6.84
CA PRO A 236 26.47 -17.42 -7.59
C PRO A 236 26.32 -17.36 -9.11
N ASN A 237 25.17 -17.75 -9.64
CA ASN A 237 24.86 -17.69 -11.07
C ASN A 237 24.54 -16.28 -11.58
N CYS A 238 24.26 -15.33 -10.68
CA CYS A 238 24.03 -13.93 -11.01
C CYS A 238 25.35 -13.21 -11.20
N LYS A 239 25.87 -13.22 -12.44
CA LYS A 239 27.11 -12.53 -12.76
C LYS A 239 26.85 -11.03 -12.98
N VAL A 240 27.50 -10.20 -12.17
CA VAL A 240 27.54 -8.75 -12.42
C VAL A 240 28.13 -8.52 -13.82
N TRP A 241 27.38 -7.83 -14.68
CA TRP A 241 27.84 -7.51 -16.01
C TRP A 241 29.10 -6.63 -15.91
N ARG A 242 30.14 -7.03 -16.59
CA ARG A 242 31.39 -6.26 -16.73
C ARG A 242 31.62 -5.98 -18.21
N ALA A 243 31.90 -4.73 -18.53
CA ALA A 243 32.26 -4.38 -19.91
C ALA A 243 33.44 -5.24 -20.36
N PRO A 244 33.39 -5.82 -21.58
CA PRO A 244 34.52 -6.60 -22.14
C PRO A 244 35.79 -5.77 -22.16
N LYS A 245 36.84 -6.25 -21.49
CA LYS A 245 38.16 -5.62 -21.58
C LYS A 245 38.70 -5.81 -23.00
N GLY A 246 38.99 -4.73 -23.69
CA GLY A 246 39.83 -4.75 -24.90
C GLY A 246 39.16 -4.67 -26.26
N GLN A 247 37.85 -4.56 -26.38
CA GLN A 247 37.24 -4.28 -27.70
C GLN A 247 37.30 -2.79 -28.04
N LYS A 248 38.38 -2.36 -28.68
CA LYS A 248 38.44 -1.09 -29.43
C LYS A 248 37.49 -1.22 -30.63
N ARG A 249 36.26 -0.68 -30.52
CA ARG A 249 35.36 -0.57 -31.67
C ARG A 249 35.95 0.41 -32.70
N LYS A 250 36.21 -0.07 -33.94
CA LYS A 250 36.36 0.78 -35.13
C LYS A 250 34.95 1.37 -35.43
N GLY A 251 34.66 2.57 -34.94
CA GLY A 251 33.38 3.25 -35.25
C GLY A 251 33.02 4.33 -34.24
N ARG A 252 32.33 5.34 -34.67
CA ARG A 252 32.01 6.67 -34.15
C ARG A 252 31.42 6.80 -32.70
N SER A 253 31.43 5.81 -31.87
CA SER A 253 30.90 5.93 -30.48
C SER A 253 31.89 5.38 -29.47
N ASN A 254 32.45 6.27 -28.65
CA ASN A 254 33.38 5.95 -27.55
C ASN A 254 32.67 5.38 -26.29
N LYS A 255 31.38 5.04 -26.37
CA LYS A 255 30.65 4.49 -25.20
C LYS A 255 30.88 2.98 -25.08
N PRO A 256 31.18 2.47 -23.88
CA PRO A 256 31.30 1.02 -23.67
C PRO A 256 29.98 0.33 -24.05
N PRO A 257 30.03 -0.93 -24.52
CA PRO A 257 28.80 -1.69 -24.76
C PRO A 257 27.99 -1.77 -23.48
N GLN A 258 26.71 -1.44 -23.58
CA GLN A 258 25.77 -1.53 -22.45
C GLN A 258 25.05 -2.87 -22.51
N PRO A 259 24.63 -3.43 -21.35
CA PRO A 259 23.79 -4.62 -21.33
C PRO A 259 22.47 -4.34 -22.05
N GLU A 260 21.98 -5.29 -22.80
CA GLU A 260 20.72 -5.19 -23.52
C GLU A 260 19.58 -5.68 -22.62
N ALA A 261 18.49 -4.90 -22.55
CA ALA A 261 17.29 -5.29 -21.84
C ALA A 261 16.58 -6.43 -22.61
N PRO A 262 16.13 -7.51 -21.93
CA PRO A 262 15.35 -8.54 -22.59
C PRO A 262 14.00 -7.98 -23.09
N PRO A 263 13.49 -8.44 -24.24
CA PRO A 263 12.15 -8.09 -24.68
C PRO A 263 11.08 -8.52 -23.66
N ILE A 264 9.99 -7.76 -23.54
CA ILE A 264 8.89 -8.08 -22.62
C ILE A 264 8.30 -9.46 -22.93
N SER A 265 8.12 -9.79 -24.20
CA SER A 265 7.65 -11.11 -24.65
C SER A 265 8.54 -12.26 -24.15
N PHE A 266 9.86 -12.05 -24.11
CA PHE A 266 10.78 -13.03 -23.54
C PHE A 266 10.60 -13.19 -22.03
N VAL A 267 10.49 -12.08 -21.30
CA VAL A 267 10.26 -12.10 -19.84
C VAL A 267 8.96 -12.87 -19.51
N VAL A 268 7.86 -12.52 -20.17
CA VAL A 268 6.57 -13.16 -19.98
C VAL A 268 6.62 -14.66 -20.33
N ALA A 269 7.28 -15.02 -21.44
CA ALA A 269 7.46 -16.42 -21.82
C ALA A 269 8.27 -17.22 -20.79
N GLN A 270 9.36 -16.62 -20.24
CA GLN A 270 10.14 -17.25 -19.17
C GLN A 270 9.34 -17.47 -17.90
N MET A 271 8.41 -16.58 -17.58
CA MET A 271 7.52 -16.70 -16.43
C MET A 271 6.43 -17.76 -16.67
N ALA A 272 5.82 -17.75 -17.85
CA ALA A 272 4.79 -18.72 -18.22
C ALA A 272 5.33 -20.16 -18.18
N GLN A 273 6.55 -20.38 -18.68
CA GLN A 273 7.22 -21.71 -18.64
C GLN A 273 7.50 -22.22 -17.22
N ARG A 274 7.52 -21.34 -16.22
CA ARG A 274 7.81 -21.68 -14.81
C ARG A 274 6.59 -21.61 -13.90
N ASP A 275 5.39 -21.52 -14.48
CA ASP A 275 4.14 -21.37 -13.74
C ASP A 275 4.13 -20.17 -12.77
N MET A 276 4.71 -19.05 -13.21
CA MET A 276 4.80 -17.81 -12.42
C MET A 276 3.69 -16.79 -12.75
N LEU A 277 2.68 -17.16 -13.54
CA LEU A 277 1.52 -16.31 -13.83
C LEU A 277 0.35 -16.63 -12.86
N PRO A 278 -0.56 -15.69 -12.57
CA PRO A 278 -0.65 -14.31 -13.09
C PRO A 278 0.38 -13.36 -12.50
N ALA A 279 0.73 -12.32 -13.27
CA ALA A 279 1.76 -11.35 -12.90
C ALA A 279 1.30 -9.90 -13.07
N ILE A 280 1.75 -9.03 -12.14
CA ILE A 280 1.73 -7.58 -12.31
C ILE A 280 3.12 -7.13 -12.79
N TYR A 281 3.15 -6.45 -13.91
CA TYR A 281 4.36 -5.92 -14.53
C TYR A 281 4.43 -4.40 -14.32
N PHE A 282 5.24 -3.93 -13.37
CA PHE A 282 5.38 -2.52 -13.02
C PHE A 282 6.25 -1.76 -14.02
N ILE A 283 5.67 -0.71 -14.61
CA ILE A 283 6.30 0.19 -15.58
C ILE A 283 5.97 1.64 -15.21
N PHE A 284 6.98 2.49 -14.94
CA PHE A 284 6.79 3.86 -14.44
C PHE A 284 6.35 4.86 -15.52
N SER A 285 5.54 4.42 -16.49
CA SER A 285 5.04 5.26 -17.57
C SER A 285 3.73 4.69 -18.14
N ARG A 286 2.66 5.50 -18.12
CA ARG A 286 1.36 5.14 -18.71
C ARG A 286 1.50 4.72 -20.16
N ARG A 287 2.17 5.56 -20.99
CA ARG A 287 2.44 5.28 -22.41
C ARG A 287 3.18 3.98 -22.63
N ASN A 288 4.14 3.65 -21.75
CA ASN A 288 4.89 2.40 -21.87
C ASN A 288 4.06 1.19 -21.42
N CYS A 289 3.10 1.34 -20.49
CA CYS A 289 2.14 0.27 -20.18
C CYS A 289 1.34 -0.12 -21.44
N ASP A 290 0.73 0.86 -22.14
CA ASP A 290 -0.02 0.63 -23.37
C ASP A 290 0.86 0.09 -24.50
N LYS A 291 2.08 0.58 -24.61
CA LYS A 291 3.07 0.05 -25.55
C LYS A 291 3.39 -1.41 -25.26
N SER A 292 3.55 -1.79 -24.01
CA SER A 292 3.87 -3.16 -23.59
C SER A 292 2.77 -4.16 -23.92
N VAL A 293 1.50 -3.74 -23.82
CA VAL A 293 0.36 -4.52 -24.30
C VAL A 293 0.49 -4.83 -25.80
N ARG A 294 0.90 -3.84 -26.60
CA ARG A 294 1.13 -4.02 -28.05
C ARG A 294 2.37 -4.86 -28.35
N ASP A 295 3.45 -4.66 -27.58
CA ASP A 295 4.73 -5.36 -27.79
C ASP A 295 4.64 -6.88 -27.52
N LEU A 296 3.64 -7.35 -26.76
CA LEU A 296 3.31 -8.77 -26.64
C LEU A 296 2.66 -9.36 -27.92
N GLY A 297 2.21 -8.52 -28.83
CA GLY A 297 1.74 -8.91 -30.15
C GLY A 297 0.58 -9.92 -30.10
N ALA A 298 0.69 -11.01 -30.84
CA ALA A 298 -0.32 -12.06 -30.92
C ALA A 298 -0.22 -13.13 -29.81
N GLN A 299 0.64 -12.96 -28.80
CA GLN A 299 0.83 -13.92 -27.74
C GLN A 299 -0.49 -14.07 -26.93
N CYS A 300 -1.03 -15.29 -26.88
CA CYS A 300 -2.20 -15.64 -26.09
C CYS A 300 -1.76 -16.42 -24.84
N LEU A 301 -2.23 -15.98 -23.67
CA LEU A 301 -1.85 -16.54 -22.37
C LEU A 301 -2.98 -17.34 -21.72
N VAL A 302 -4.14 -17.40 -22.36
CA VAL A 302 -5.37 -18.01 -21.85
C VAL A 302 -5.85 -19.14 -22.75
N SER A 303 -6.57 -20.08 -22.17
CA SER A 303 -7.24 -21.18 -22.89
C SER A 303 -8.50 -20.69 -23.64
N GLN A 304 -9.05 -21.52 -24.50
CA GLN A 304 -10.32 -21.22 -25.19
C GLN A 304 -11.49 -21.05 -24.22
N ASP A 305 -11.56 -21.86 -23.16
CA ASP A 305 -12.59 -21.73 -22.13
C ASP A 305 -12.47 -20.41 -21.35
N GLU A 306 -11.24 -20.02 -21.01
CA GLU A 306 -10.98 -18.73 -20.38
C GLU A 306 -11.32 -17.55 -21.29
N GLN A 307 -11.03 -17.65 -22.59
CA GLN A 307 -11.45 -16.65 -23.58
C GLN A 307 -12.98 -16.51 -23.65
N ALA A 308 -13.72 -17.60 -23.66
CA ALA A 308 -15.18 -17.58 -23.66
C ALA A 308 -15.73 -16.86 -22.40
N ARG A 309 -15.13 -17.09 -21.24
CA ARG A 309 -15.50 -16.40 -19.99
C ARG A 309 -15.18 -14.90 -20.05
N ILE A 310 -14.00 -14.53 -20.57
CA ILE A 310 -13.63 -13.11 -20.77
C ILE A 310 -14.61 -12.46 -21.74
N GLN A 311 -14.95 -13.12 -22.86
CA GLN A 311 -15.88 -12.61 -23.85
C GLN A 311 -17.27 -12.34 -23.26
N ALA A 312 -17.82 -13.29 -22.49
CA ALA A 312 -19.09 -13.13 -21.82
C ALA A 312 -19.11 -11.92 -20.87
N ARG A 313 -18.02 -11.76 -20.09
CA ARG A 313 -17.90 -10.65 -19.15
C ARG A 313 -17.71 -9.30 -19.84
N LEU A 314 -16.93 -9.28 -20.94
CA LEU A 314 -16.74 -8.09 -21.77
C LEU A 314 -18.06 -7.67 -22.45
N ALA A 315 -18.87 -8.62 -22.92
CA ALA A 315 -20.19 -8.34 -23.50
C ALA A 315 -21.14 -7.71 -22.47
N ALA A 316 -21.17 -8.24 -21.24
CA ALA A 316 -21.95 -7.67 -20.14
C ALA A 316 -21.49 -6.24 -19.78
N TYR A 317 -20.17 -6.04 -19.72
CA TYR A 317 -19.58 -4.71 -19.50
C TYR A 317 -19.97 -3.71 -20.60
N SER A 318 -19.88 -4.13 -21.87
CA SER A 318 -20.20 -3.29 -23.02
C SER A 318 -21.68 -2.89 -23.04
N ALA A 319 -22.57 -3.79 -22.61
CA ALA A 319 -24.00 -3.49 -22.48
C ALA A 319 -24.28 -2.44 -21.39
N ALA A 320 -23.53 -2.50 -20.29
CA ALA A 320 -23.66 -1.56 -19.18
C ALA A 320 -22.97 -0.21 -19.45
N ASN A 321 -21.93 -0.17 -20.29
CA ASN A 321 -21.08 1.00 -20.56
C ASN A 321 -20.88 1.21 -22.08
N PRO A 322 -21.91 1.58 -22.86
CA PRO A 322 -21.82 1.65 -24.32
C PRO A 322 -20.75 2.63 -24.85
N GLU A 323 -20.48 3.69 -24.09
CA GLU A 323 -19.50 4.71 -24.48
C GLU A 323 -18.05 4.32 -24.18
N ALA A 324 -17.82 3.37 -23.26
CA ALA A 324 -16.49 2.98 -22.80
C ALA A 324 -15.76 2.00 -23.73
N VAL A 325 -16.43 1.39 -24.70
CA VAL A 325 -15.92 0.29 -25.54
C VAL A 325 -15.24 0.78 -26.83
N ARG A 326 -14.98 2.08 -26.97
CA ARG A 326 -14.38 2.64 -28.20
C ARG A 326 -12.93 2.23 -28.48
N ASP A 327 -12.24 1.58 -27.53
CA ASP A 327 -10.83 1.21 -27.66
C ASP A 327 -10.65 -0.29 -27.95
N GLY A 328 -10.78 -0.67 -29.24
CA GLY A 328 -10.67 -2.06 -29.68
C GLY A 328 -9.34 -2.76 -29.30
N ILE A 329 -8.24 -2.00 -29.15
CA ILE A 329 -6.92 -2.55 -28.80
C ILE A 329 -6.91 -3.18 -27.40
N HIS A 330 -7.57 -2.55 -26.44
CA HIS A 330 -7.64 -3.06 -25.07
C HIS A 330 -8.57 -4.28 -24.97
N ALA A 331 -9.66 -4.33 -25.74
CA ALA A 331 -10.55 -5.48 -25.79
C ALA A 331 -9.86 -6.72 -26.37
N ASP A 332 -9.12 -6.57 -27.47
CA ASP A 332 -8.33 -7.66 -28.08
C ASP A 332 -7.22 -8.18 -27.14
N ALA A 333 -6.63 -7.31 -26.35
CA ALA A 333 -5.63 -7.72 -25.37
C ALA A 333 -6.24 -8.51 -24.21
N LEU A 334 -7.42 -8.08 -23.71
CA LEU A 334 -8.16 -8.82 -22.68
C LEU A 334 -8.48 -10.24 -23.14
N MET A 335 -8.92 -10.43 -24.39
CA MET A 335 -9.19 -11.76 -24.97
C MET A 335 -7.96 -12.68 -25.00
N ARG A 336 -6.76 -12.12 -24.83
CA ARG A 336 -5.48 -12.86 -24.74
C ARG A 336 -4.95 -12.99 -23.32
N GLY A 337 -5.71 -12.52 -22.32
CA GLY A 337 -5.30 -12.51 -20.91
C GLY A 337 -4.30 -11.42 -20.55
N ILE A 338 -4.31 -10.29 -21.27
CA ILE A 338 -3.36 -9.20 -21.14
C ILE A 338 -4.12 -7.88 -20.92
N ALA A 339 -3.66 -7.05 -19.97
CA ALA A 339 -4.27 -5.75 -19.71
C ALA A 339 -3.23 -4.68 -19.35
N ALA A 340 -3.64 -3.40 -19.44
CA ALA A 340 -2.93 -2.26 -18.88
C ALA A 340 -3.79 -1.61 -17.78
N HIS A 341 -3.19 -1.29 -16.63
CA HIS A 341 -3.85 -0.65 -15.51
C HIS A 341 -3.08 0.58 -15.03
N HIS A 342 -3.58 1.75 -15.34
CA HIS A 342 -2.98 3.04 -14.95
C HIS A 342 -4.01 4.17 -14.92
N ALA A 343 -3.64 5.34 -14.42
CA ALA A 343 -4.55 6.47 -14.22
C ALA A 343 -5.16 7.05 -15.52
N GLY A 344 -4.67 6.67 -16.71
CA GLY A 344 -5.25 7.04 -18.01
C GLY A 344 -6.35 6.10 -18.50
N VAL A 345 -6.61 5.00 -17.79
CA VAL A 345 -7.66 4.03 -18.10
C VAL A 345 -8.94 4.43 -17.37
N LEU A 346 -10.10 4.28 -18.03
CA LEU A 346 -11.39 4.61 -17.45
C LEU A 346 -11.66 3.81 -16.16
N PRO A 347 -12.26 4.40 -15.13
CA PRO A 347 -12.53 3.72 -13.85
C PRO A 347 -13.27 2.38 -14.04
N ALA A 348 -14.39 2.36 -14.76
CA ALA A 348 -15.16 1.13 -15.00
C ALA A 348 -14.35 0.06 -15.74
N TRP A 349 -13.44 0.46 -16.66
CA TRP A 349 -12.55 -0.49 -17.34
C TRP A 349 -11.48 -1.06 -16.38
N LYS A 350 -10.98 -0.27 -15.44
CA LYS A 350 -10.07 -0.76 -14.40
C LYS A 350 -10.76 -1.79 -13.50
N GLU A 351 -12.00 -1.54 -13.12
CA GLU A 351 -12.81 -2.47 -12.34
C GLU A 351 -12.99 -3.81 -13.04
N LEU A 352 -13.27 -3.80 -14.35
CA LEU A 352 -13.35 -5.02 -15.15
C LEU A 352 -12.00 -5.78 -15.17
N ILE A 353 -10.88 -5.06 -15.32
CA ILE A 353 -9.54 -5.67 -15.30
C ILE A 353 -9.27 -6.29 -13.94
N GLU A 354 -9.57 -5.58 -12.84
CA GLU A 354 -9.37 -6.03 -11.46
C GLU A 354 -10.18 -7.31 -11.20
N GLU A 355 -11.46 -7.34 -11.58
CA GLU A 355 -12.33 -8.51 -11.47
C GLU A 355 -11.79 -9.71 -12.26
N LEU A 356 -11.47 -9.52 -13.54
CA LEU A 356 -10.95 -10.59 -14.39
C LEU A 356 -9.57 -11.10 -13.90
N PHE A 357 -8.74 -10.23 -13.33
CA PHE A 357 -7.47 -10.61 -12.75
C PHE A 357 -7.63 -11.43 -11.48
N GLN A 358 -8.54 -11.04 -10.57
CA GLN A 358 -8.87 -11.79 -9.37
C GLN A 358 -9.43 -13.18 -9.70
N GLN A 359 -10.21 -13.30 -10.80
CA GLN A 359 -10.68 -14.58 -11.33
C GLN A 359 -9.59 -15.41 -12.03
N GLY A 360 -8.36 -14.88 -12.15
CA GLY A 360 -7.22 -15.52 -12.82
C GLY A 360 -7.35 -15.57 -14.35
N LEU A 361 -8.29 -14.82 -14.95
CA LEU A 361 -8.51 -14.76 -16.39
C LEU A 361 -7.52 -13.83 -17.09
N ILE A 362 -7.08 -12.76 -16.43
CA ILE A 362 -5.97 -11.94 -16.90
C ILE A 362 -4.67 -12.52 -16.32
N LYS A 363 -3.71 -12.81 -17.18
CA LYS A 363 -2.44 -13.44 -16.83
C LYS A 363 -1.31 -12.43 -16.63
N VAL A 364 -1.37 -11.28 -17.32
CA VAL A 364 -0.38 -10.20 -17.20
C VAL A 364 -1.08 -8.85 -17.21
N VAL A 365 -0.81 -8.05 -16.17
CA VAL A 365 -1.25 -6.65 -16.09
C VAL A 365 -0.03 -5.74 -16.10
N PHE A 366 0.08 -4.85 -17.10
CA PHE A 366 1.06 -3.78 -17.11
C PHE A 366 0.53 -2.58 -16.33
N ALA A 367 1.20 -2.23 -15.23
CA ALA A 367 0.70 -1.23 -14.31
C ALA A 367 1.76 -0.19 -13.93
N THR A 368 1.30 1.00 -13.57
CA THR A 368 2.13 2.01 -12.91
C THR A 368 2.23 1.74 -11.41
N GLU A 369 3.17 2.38 -10.71
CA GLU A 369 3.37 2.20 -9.26
C GLU A 369 2.12 2.48 -8.42
N THR A 370 1.17 3.26 -8.94
CA THR A 370 -0.11 3.53 -8.26
C THR A 370 -0.94 2.28 -7.97
N LEU A 371 -0.73 1.19 -8.73
CA LEU A 371 -1.36 -0.10 -8.43
C LEU A 371 -0.73 -0.76 -7.18
N ALA A 372 0.56 -0.51 -6.92
CA ALA A 372 1.22 -1.03 -5.73
C ALA A 372 0.67 -0.39 -4.46
N ALA A 373 0.16 0.83 -4.57
CA ALA A 373 -0.34 1.64 -3.49
C ALA A 373 -1.84 1.37 -3.24
N GLY A 374 -2.15 0.29 -2.53
CA GLY A 374 -3.46 0.11 -1.91
C GLY A 374 -4.54 -0.66 -2.70
N ILE A 375 -4.42 -0.91 -4.01
CA ILE A 375 -5.41 -1.73 -4.73
C ILE A 375 -5.25 -3.20 -4.37
N ASN A 376 -6.35 -3.87 -4.01
CA ASN A 376 -6.35 -5.30 -3.67
C ASN A 376 -6.31 -6.18 -4.96
N MET A 377 -5.16 -6.20 -5.58
CA MET A 377 -4.84 -7.04 -6.75
C MET A 377 -3.59 -7.89 -6.46
N PRO A 378 -3.67 -8.91 -5.62
CA PRO A 378 -2.53 -9.78 -5.39
C PRO A 378 -2.29 -10.67 -6.61
N ALA A 379 -1.03 -10.82 -6.99
CA ALA A 379 -0.57 -11.67 -8.10
C ALA A 379 0.29 -12.81 -7.58
N ARG A 380 0.48 -13.88 -8.35
CA ARG A 380 1.53 -14.87 -8.03
C ARG A 380 2.90 -14.25 -8.14
N SER A 381 3.09 -13.37 -9.14
CA SER A 381 4.36 -12.72 -9.39
C SER A 381 4.24 -11.22 -9.59
N THR A 382 5.29 -10.50 -9.24
CA THR A 382 5.50 -9.10 -9.65
C THR A 382 6.76 -8.97 -10.47
N VAL A 383 6.72 -8.15 -11.51
CA VAL A 383 7.86 -7.81 -12.35
C VAL A 383 8.15 -6.33 -12.22
N ILE A 384 9.37 -5.96 -11.90
CA ILE A 384 9.82 -4.58 -11.77
C ILE A 384 10.76 -4.27 -12.94
N ALA A 385 10.24 -3.51 -13.91
CA ALA A 385 10.92 -3.26 -15.18
C ALA A 385 12.14 -2.35 -15.08
N SER A 386 12.17 -1.46 -14.09
CA SER A 386 13.28 -0.52 -13.85
C SER A 386 13.44 -0.33 -12.35
N LEU A 387 14.67 -0.15 -11.90
CA LEU A 387 15.03 0.08 -10.51
C LEU A 387 15.26 1.58 -10.21
N SER A 388 14.94 2.44 -11.17
CA SER A 388 14.91 3.89 -11.04
C SER A 388 13.66 4.46 -11.67
N LYS A 389 13.22 5.61 -11.15
CA LYS A 389 12.08 6.35 -11.68
C LYS A 389 12.40 7.81 -11.95
N ARG A 390 11.66 8.40 -12.88
CA ARG A 390 11.75 9.83 -13.18
C ARG A 390 10.88 10.61 -12.21
N THR A 391 11.48 11.59 -11.56
CA THR A 391 10.81 12.58 -10.72
C THR A 391 10.94 13.97 -11.34
N GLU A 392 10.31 14.97 -10.75
CA GLU A 392 10.48 16.38 -11.17
C GLU A 392 11.93 16.86 -11.12
N ARG A 393 12.72 16.29 -10.18
CA ARG A 393 14.15 16.60 -9.99
C ARG A 393 15.10 15.74 -10.85
N GLY A 394 14.55 14.90 -11.75
CA GLY A 394 15.33 14.00 -12.60
C GLY A 394 15.13 12.52 -12.29
N HIS A 395 16.05 11.66 -12.70
CA HIS A 395 16.04 10.23 -12.41
C HIS A 395 16.66 9.95 -11.04
N ARG A 396 15.96 9.15 -10.21
CA ARG A 396 16.51 8.62 -8.96
C ARG A 396 16.29 7.11 -8.85
N PRO A 397 17.14 6.38 -8.12
CA PRO A 397 16.88 4.99 -7.75
C PRO A 397 15.57 4.87 -6.96
N LEU A 398 14.96 3.69 -6.99
CA LEU A 398 13.86 3.34 -6.09
C LEU A 398 14.34 3.34 -4.64
N MET A 399 13.47 3.74 -3.74
CA MET A 399 13.66 3.53 -2.31
C MET A 399 13.35 2.06 -1.95
N GLY A 400 13.90 1.57 -0.84
CA GLY A 400 13.62 0.21 -0.36
C GLY A 400 12.12 -0.03 -0.14
N SER A 401 11.43 0.93 0.47
CA SER A 401 9.98 0.88 0.69
C SER A 401 9.17 0.80 -0.61
N GLU A 402 9.53 1.58 -1.64
CA GLU A 402 8.85 1.54 -2.94
C GLU A 402 9.01 0.17 -3.63
N PHE A 403 10.24 -0.38 -3.57
CA PHE A 403 10.52 -1.71 -4.11
C PHE A 403 9.75 -2.79 -3.34
N LEU A 404 9.78 -2.77 -2.01
CA LEU A 404 9.10 -3.74 -1.16
C LEU A 404 7.57 -3.65 -1.28
N GLN A 405 7.00 -2.46 -1.50
CA GLN A 405 5.57 -2.28 -1.75
C GLN A 405 5.13 -2.97 -3.05
N MET A 406 5.90 -2.82 -4.14
CA MET A 406 5.65 -3.54 -5.39
C MET A 406 5.89 -5.04 -5.24
N ALA A 407 6.98 -5.44 -4.60
CA ALA A 407 7.29 -6.84 -4.29
C ALA A 407 6.20 -7.48 -3.42
N GLY A 408 5.63 -6.70 -2.51
CA GLY A 408 4.57 -7.10 -1.60
C GLY A 408 3.27 -7.55 -2.27
N ARG A 409 3.05 -7.20 -3.52
CA ARG A 409 1.91 -7.68 -4.31
C ARG A 409 2.07 -9.11 -4.83
N ALA A 410 3.26 -9.71 -4.72
CA ALA A 410 3.50 -11.08 -5.11
C ALA A 410 3.09 -12.07 -3.99
N GLY A 411 2.53 -13.22 -4.38
CA GLY A 411 2.08 -14.26 -3.45
C GLY A 411 0.66 -14.02 -2.92
N ARG A 412 -0.30 -14.84 -3.38
CA ARG A 412 -1.72 -14.76 -2.98
C ARG A 412 -1.95 -15.67 -1.77
N ARG A 413 -2.36 -15.09 -0.63
CA ARG A 413 -2.66 -15.86 0.58
C ARG A 413 -3.74 -16.91 0.28
N GLY A 414 -3.52 -18.15 0.71
CA GLY A 414 -4.44 -19.27 0.50
C GLY A 414 -4.44 -19.88 -0.91
N LEU A 415 -3.70 -19.30 -1.87
CA LEU A 415 -3.63 -19.80 -3.26
C LEU A 415 -2.21 -20.20 -3.67
N ASP A 416 -1.20 -19.44 -3.22
CA ASP A 416 0.20 -19.67 -3.59
C ASP A 416 1.02 -20.07 -2.37
N SER A 417 1.89 -21.07 -2.53
CA SER A 417 2.89 -21.43 -1.52
C SER A 417 4.12 -20.51 -1.56
N GLN A 418 4.32 -19.80 -2.67
CA GLN A 418 5.43 -18.89 -2.90
C GLN A 418 5.05 -17.77 -3.86
N GLY A 419 5.47 -16.54 -3.56
CA GLY A 419 5.39 -15.38 -4.44
C GLY A 419 6.73 -15.13 -5.14
N TYR A 420 6.70 -14.63 -6.38
CA TYR A 420 7.90 -14.36 -7.15
C TYR A 420 8.05 -12.88 -7.45
N VAL A 421 9.24 -12.34 -7.20
CA VAL A 421 9.61 -10.98 -7.54
C VAL A 421 10.68 -11.01 -8.61
N VAL A 422 10.36 -10.55 -9.81
CA VAL A 422 11.28 -10.55 -10.95
C VAL A 422 11.75 -9.13 -11.23
N THR A 423 13.05 -8.90 -11.14
CA THR A 423 13.69 -7.68 -11.60
C THR A 423 14.28 -7.89 -12.99
N VAL A 424 14.19 -6.89 -13.84
CA VAL A 424 14.59 -7.00 -15.25
C VAL A 424 15.85 -6.18 -15.51
N GLN A 425 16.82 -6.76 -16.22
CA GLN A 425 18.02 -6.07 -16.69
C GLN A 425 17.65 -4.85 -17.52
N SER A 426 18.15 -3.69 -17.16
CA SER A 426 18.08 -2.49 -17.97
C SER A 426 19.46 -2.09 -18.51
N ARG A 427 19.52 -1.00 -19.27
CA ARG A 427 20.81 -0.44 -19.72
C ARG A 427 21.63 0.16 -18.59
N PHE A 428 20.98 0.56 -17.52
CA PHE A 428 21.55 1.34 -16.43
C PHE A 428 21.64 0.57 -15.12
N GLU A 429 20.80 -0.44 -14.95
CA GLU A 429 20.62 -1.17 -13.70
C GLU A 429 20.75 -2.66 -13.97
N GLY A 430 21.34 -3.37 -13.02
CA GLY A 430 21.60 -4.80 -13.15
C GLY A 430 21.40 -5.56 -11.85
N VAL A 431 22.04 -6.71 -11.78
CA VAL A 431 21.98 -7.64 -10.64
C VAL A 431 22.36 -6.99 -9.32
N ARG A 432 23.34 -6.07 -9.33
CA ARG A 432 23.84 -5.45 -8.11
C ARG A 432 22.79 -4.55 -7.48
N GLU A 433 22.20 -3.66 -8.26
CA GLU A 433 21.17 -2.73 -7.85
C GLU A 433 19.90 -3.50 -7.41
N ALA A 434 19.54 -4.55 -8.15
CA ALA A 434 18.44 -5.45 -7.81
C ALA A 434 18.66 -6.15 -6.45
N GLY A 435 19.88 -6.68 -6.23
CA GLY A 435 20.24 -7.31 -4.98
C GLY A 435 20.24 -6.35 -3.79
N GLN A 436 20.74 -5.14 -3.99
CA GLN A 436 20.71 -4.10 -2.95
C GLN A 436 19.27 -3.77 -2.52
N LEU A 437 18.35 -3.58 -3.46
CA LEU A 437 16.94 -3.30 -3.15
C LEU A 437 16.24 -4.51 -2.51
N ALA A 438 16.51 -5.73 -2.99
CA ALA A 438 15.91 -6.94 -2.46
C ALA A 438 16.34 -7.25 -1.01
N THR A 439 17.50 -6.73 -0.58
CA THR A 439 18.04 -6.90 0.78
C THR A 439 18.01 -5.59 1.60
N SER A 440 17.40 -4.52 1.05
CA SER A 440 17.26 -3.26 1.78
C SER A 440 16.33 -3.43 2.97
N PRO A 441 16.68 -2.85 4.13
CA PRO A 441 15.73 -2.69 5.21
C PRO A 441 14.58 -1.76 4.79
N ALA A 442 13.52 -1.75 5.56
CA ALA A 442 12.47 -0.76 5.40
C ALA A 442 13.01 0.66 5.65
N ASP A 443 12.49 1.63 4.90
CA ASP A 443 12.84 3.03 5.12
C ASP A 443 12.17 3.55 6.40
N PRO A 444 12.79 4.51 7.12
CA PRO A 444 12.14 5.18 8.24
C PRO A 444 11.04 6.13 7.74
N LEU A 445 10.04 6.36 8.58
CA LEU A 445 9.12 7.47 8.41
C LEU A 445 9.82 8.79 8.72
N VAL A 446 9.65 9.74 7.83
CA VAL A 446 10.20 11.08 7.95
C VAL A 446 9.04 12.06 7.92
N SER A 447 9.02 12.99 8.87
CA SER A 447 8.01 14.04 8.87
C SER A 447 8.10 14.90 7.61
N GLN A 448 6.96 15.13 7.01
CA GLN A 448 6.81 16.11 5.92
C GLN A 448 6.33 17.48 6.45
N PHE A 449 6.15 17.60 7.76
CA PHE A 449 5.73 18.83 8.44
C PHE A 449 6.88 19.85 8.48
N THR A 450 7.38 20.20 7.29
CA THR A 450 8.41 21.23 7.13
C THR A 450 7.74 22.58 6.98
N PRO A 451 8.01 23.57 7.84
CA PRO A 451 7.42 24.89 7.74
C PRO A 451 7.86 25.60 6.46
N SER A 452 7.20 25.30 5.34
CA SER A 452 7.31 26.08 4.10
C SER A 452 6.46 27.34 4.19
N TYR A 453 6.77 28.36 3.40
CA TYR A 453 5.93 29.57 3.35
C TYR A 453 4.45 29.25 3.06
N GLY A 454 4.18 28.32 2.14
CA GLY A 454 2.81 27.93 1.81
C GLY A 454 2.09 27.25 2.99
N MET A 455 2.77 26.40 3.73
CA MET A 455 2.23 25.75 4.92
C MET A 455 1.95 26.76 6.05
N VAL A 456 2.91 27.65 6.34
CA VAL A 456 2.74 28.67 7.36
C VAL A 456 1.54 29.58 7.02
N LEU A 457 1.40 30.01 5.75
CA LEU A 457 0.25 30.79 5.31
C LEU A 457 -1.07 30.04 5.47
N ASN A 458 -1.12 28.74 5.12
CA ASN A 458 -2.30 27.91 5.29
C ASN A 458 -2.69 27.72 6.77
N LEU A 459 -1.72 27.53 7.64
CA LEU A 459 -1.95 27.46 9.09
C LEU A 459 -2.49 28.77 9.64
N LEU A 460 -1.91 29.91 9.25
CA LEU A 460 -2.32 31.24 9.72
C LEU A 460 -3.66 31.71 9.13
N GLN A 461 -4.11 31.14 8.01
CA GLN A 461 -5.46 31.37 7.50
C GLN A 461 -6.55 30.71 8.36
N ARG A 462 -6.19 29.63 9.07
CA ARG A 462 -7.13 28.77 9.83
C ARG A 462 -6.97 28.89 11.34
N HIS A 463 -5.80 29.28 11.81
CA HIS A 463 -5.43 29.28 13.22
C HIS A 463 -4.76 30.59 13.63
N SER A 464 -4.86 30.93 14.91
CA SER A 464 -4.03 31.97 15.50
C SER A 464 -2.55 31.58 15.44
N LEU A 465 -1.66 32.57 15.54
CA LEU A 465 -0.22 32.33 15.54
C LEU A 465 0.21 31.35 16.66
N ASP A 466 -0.40 31.47 17.84
CA ASP A 466 -0.07 30.60 18.99
C ASP A 466 -0.52 29.16 18.73
N LYS A 467 -1.72 28.97 18.15
CA LYS A 467 -2.19 27.64 17.75
C LYS A 467 -1.36 27.03 16.63
N ALA A 468 -0.95 27.83 15.65
CA ALA A 468 -0.07 27.38 14.58
C ALA A 468 1.32 26.94 15.14
N ARG A 469 1.86 27.66 16.14
CA ARG A 469 3.08 27.27 16.83
C ARG A 469 2.92 25.97 17.61
N GLU A 470 1.83 25.83 18.34
CA GLU A 470 1.51 24.58 19.07
C GLU A 470 1.50 23.37 18.14
N LEU A 471 0.85 23.50 16.96
CA LEU A 471 0.79 22.44 15.97
C LEU A 471 2.19 22.03 15.47
N VAL A 472 3.02 23.01 15.13
CA VAL A 472 4.41 22.76 14.72
C VAL A 472 5.19 22.05 15.84
N GLN A 473 4.99 22.44 17.09
CA GLN A 473 5.65 21.83 18.23
C GLN A 473 5.19 20.38 18.49
N ARG A 474 3.95 20.02 18.14
CA ARG A 474 3.40 18.67 18.26
C ARG A 474 3.73 17.77 17.06
N SER A 475 4.35 18.30 15.99
CA SER A 475 4.67 17.53 14.80
C SER A 475 5.64 16.39 15.07
N PHE A 476 5.56 15.34 14.26
CA PHE A 476 6.49 14.20 14.30
C PHE A 476 7.93 14.65 14.02
N GLY A 477 8.12 15.65 13.13
CA GLY A 477 9.43 16.23 12.85
C GLY A 477 10.06 16.88 14.08
N ARG A 478 9.26 17.61 14.88
CA ARG A 478 9.75 18.22 16.12
C ARG A 478 10.06 17.17 17.18
N TYR A 479 9.23 16.10 17.23
CA TYR A 479 9.48 14.97 18.11
C TYR A 479 10.81 14.28 17.80
N LEU A 480 11.07 13.94 16.53
CA LEU A 480 12.33 13.33 16.09
C LEU A 480 13.53 14.23 16.38
N ALA A 481 13.44 15.53 16.05
CA ALA A 481 14.51 16.50 16.37
C ALA A 481 14.75 16.65 17.88
N GLY A 482 13.73 16.40 18.70
CA GLY A 482 13.88 16.37 20.15
C GLY A 482 14.69 15.18 20.66
N LEU A 483 14.53 14.00 20.02
CA LEU A 483 15.34 12.82 20.35
C LEU A 483 16.82 13.04 20.06
N ASP A 484 17.14 13.60 18.89
CA ASP A 484 18.53 13.93 18.53
C ASP A 484 19.17 14.91 19.53
N LEU A 485 18.39 15.90 20.03
CA LEU A 485 18.86 16.85 21.02
C LEU A 485 19.14 16.22 22.41
N VAL A 486 18.34 15.23 22.80
CA VAL A 486 18.57 14.50 24.07
C VAL A 486 19.88 13.74 24.01
N ASP A 487 20.15 13.04 22.91
CA ASP A 487 21.42 12.33 22.71
C ASP A 487 22.62 13.30 22.73
N ASP A 488 22.49 14.47 22.10
CA ASP A 488 23.53 15.52 22.11
C ASP A 488 23.74 16.11 23.51
N GLU A 489 22.68 16.34 24.30
CA GLU A 489 22.76 16.84 25.66
C GLU A 489 23.41 15.82 26.63
N GLU A 490 23.08 14.54 26.46
CA GLU A 490 23.74 13.45 27.22
C GLU A 490 25.22 13.37 26.87
N MET A 491 25.59 13.45 25.59
CA MET A 491 26.97 13.46 25.14
C MET A 491 27.73 14.67 25.70
N LEU A 492 27.13 15.86 25.65
CA LEU A 492 27.71 17.08 26.23
C LEU A 492 27.91 16.96 27.75
N SER A 493 26.95 16.34 28.43
CA SER A 493 27.03 16.10 29.87
C SER A 493 28.17 15.14 30.20
N GLN A 494 28.35 14.07 29.44
CA GLN A 494 29.47 13.14 29.59
C GLN A 494 30.82 13.80 29.31
N LEU A 495 30.92 14.61 28.25
CA LEU A 495 32.15 15.34 27.94
C LEU A 495 32.51 16.38 29.00
N ARG A 496 31.51 17.08 29.58
CA ARG A 496 31.73 18.01 30.68
C ARG A 496 32.23 17.28 31.95
N LEU A 497 31.67 16.11 32.24
CA LEU A 497 32.11 15.27 33.34
C LEU A 497 33.57 14.81 33.17
N GLN A 498 33.93 14.35 31.96
CA GLN A 498 35.29 13.97 31.61
C GLN A 498 36.27 15.15 31.76
N LEU A 499 35.86 16.33 31.28
CA LEU A 499 36.68 17.53 31.40
C LEU A 499 36.89 17.96 32.85
N SER A 500 35.91 17.73 33.73
CA SER A 500 36.04 18.07 35.18
C SER A 500 36.91 17.08 35.94
N GLN A 501 37.27 15.95 35.34
CA GLN A 501 38.16 14.93 35.93
C GLN A 501 39.63 15.07 35.48
N LEU A 502 39.88 15.96 34.52
CA LEU A 502 41.21 16.34 34.05
C LEU A 502 41.74 17.56 34.82
#